data_2646b5c4f34eef1bab2613b87c5558be
#
_entry.id   2646b5c4f34eef1bab2613b87c5558be
#
_cell.length_a   1.000
_cell.length_b   1.000
_cell.length_c   1.000
_cell.angle_alpha   90.00
_cell.angle_beta   90.00
_cell.angle_gamma   90.00
#
_symmetry.space_group_name_H-M   'P 1'
#
loop_
_entity.id
_entity.type
_entity.pdbx_description
1 polymer ?
#
loop_
_entity_poly.entity_id
_entity_poly.type
_entity_poly.pdbx_seq_one_letter_code
_entity_poly.pdbx_strand_id
1 'polypeptide(L)'
;MKKYYTRVCNFAYGEISIKLVNKKKNLPLNGNKKLSFSQIEIITRHSRKVIDLKNIKKLPKSLREKIDRDIKIITKKNKNFSNLHFNKIPNVMGILNLTPDSFSDGGKFNKKKAGLKHAFDLFKYGADIIDVGGESTRPGSRSISEKEEWSRIKKIIKEASKKIPLSLDTRKAGIMNKGIKLGIKLINDVSGLSYDLKTVDLLKKNKSPFVIQHSQGTPENMQKNPKYKNELLEIYDFFEEKIKFIRSKGIKHNNIIIDPGVGFGKNLKHNMNLIRGISIFHTLGFPILLGLSRKKFIKDLSGKNDTKERLGGTIASSLYSMMQGVQVLRIHDVNELTQSIKVFKQLMKS
;
A
#
# COMPACT_ATOMS: atom_id res chain seq x y z
N MET A 1 0.90 -3.13 -30.98
CA MET A 1 0.36 -4.39 -30.40
C MET A 1 -0.68 -4.10 -29.34
N LYS A 2 -1.77 -4.89 -29.27
CA LYS A 2 -2.83 -4.75 -28.25
C LYS A 2 -2.26 -5.17 -26.88
N LYS A 3 -2.26 -4.27 -25.89
CA LYS A 3 -1.82 -4.57 -24.52
C LYS A 3 -2.96 -5.24 -23.75
N TYR A 4 -2.65 -6.35 -23.09
CA TYR A 4 -3.57 -7.08 -22.22
C TYR A 4 -3.11 -6.98 -20.76
N TYR A 5 -4.06 -6.79 -19.85
CA TYR A 5 -3.86 -6.77 -18.41
C TYR A 5 -4.67 -7.91 -17.80
N THR A 6 -4.14 -8.54 -16.76
CA THR A 6 -4.79 -9.65 -16.07
C THR A 6 -5.14 -9.21 -14.65
N ARG A 7 -6.40 -9.39 -14.23
CA ARG A 7 -6.86 -9.16 -12.86
C ARG A 7 -7.44 -10.45 -12.30
N VAL A 8 -7.07 -10.83 -11.08
CA VAL A 8 -7.66 -11.99 -10.41
C VAL A 8 -9.02 -11.66 -9.83
N CYS A 9 -9.94 -12.63 -9.89
CA CYS A 9 -11.33 -12.50 -9.47
C CYS A 9 -11.82 -13.79 -8.80
N ASN A 10 -13.03 -13.73 -8.23
CA ASN A 10 -13.70 -14.85 -7.58
C ASN A 10 -12.82 -15.51 -6.53
N PHE A 11 -12.64 -14.78 -5.44
CA PHE A 11 -11.79 -15.19 -4.33
C PHE A 11 -12.48 -16.20 -3.41
N ALA A 12 -11.69 -17.13 -2.87
CA ALA A 12 -12.06 -18.00 -1.77
C ALA A 12 -11.09 -17.80 -0.59
N TYR A 13 -11.58 -18.02 0.63
CA TYR A 13 -10.87 -17.72 1.86
C TYR A 13 -10.87 -18.90 2.82
N GLY A 14 -9.95 -18.89 3.81
CA GLY A 14 -9.91 -19.84 4.91
C GLY A 14 -9.78 -21.30 4.47
N GLU A 15 -10.48 -22.19 5.12
CA GLU A 15 -10.42 -23.63 4.88
C GLU A 15 -11.02 -24.03 3.52
N ILE A 16 -12.05 -23.32 3.06
CA ILE A 16 -12.62 -23.51 1.72
C ILE A 16 -11.54 -23.24 0.66
N SER A 17 -10.78 -22.17 0.80
CA SER A 17 -9.69 -21.86 -0.12
C SER A 17 -8.65 -22.99 -0.16
N ILE A 18 -8.23 -23.49 1.01
CA ILE A 18 -7.26 -24.60 1.10
C ILE A 18 -7.79 -25.84 0.36
N LYS A 19 -9.07 -26.21 0.62
CA LYS A 19 -9.71 -27.36 -0.04
C LYS A 19 -9.75 -27.20 -1.56
N LEU A 20 -10.09 -26.00 -2.06
CA LEU A 20 -10.18 -25.72 -3.50
C LEU A 20 -8.79 -25.73 -4.16
N VAL A 21 -7.77 -25.19 -3.50
CA VAL A 21 -6.38 -25.23 -3.99
C VAL A 21 -5.85 -26.68 -4.05
N ASN A 22 -6.06 -27.47 -3.00
CA ASN A 22 -5.62 -28.86 -2.97
C ASN A 22 -6.34 -29.70 -4.05
N LYS A 23 -7.60 -29.40 -4.36
CA LYS A 23 -8.37 -30.00 -5.47
C LYS A 23 -8.03 -29.42 -6.84
N LYS A 24 -7.03 -28.52 -6.95
CA LYS A 24 -6.63 -27.82 -8.19
C LYS A 24 -7.77 -27.03 -8.88
N LYS A 25 -8.82 -26.67 -8.14
CA LYS A 25 -9.93 -25.84 -8.64
C LYS A 25 -9.60 -24.34 -8.59
N ASN A 26 -8.81 -23.92 -7.60
CA ASN A 26 -8.32 -22.55 -7.42
C ASN A 26 -6.79 -22.50 -7.43
N LEU A 27 -6.24 -21.31 -7.70
CA LEU A 27 -4.82 -21.01 -7.54
C LEU A 27 -4.60 -20.12 -6.32
N PRO A 28 -3.53 -20.37 -5.53
CA PRO A 28 -3.23 -19.56 -4.36
C PRO A 28 -2.77 -18.16 -4.76
N LEU A 29 -3.26 -17.13 -4.11
CA LEU A 29 -2.77 -15.76 -4.31
C LEU A 29 -1.50 -15.55 -3.49
N ASN A 30 -0.43 -15.08 -4.15
CA ASN A 30 0.88 -14.82 -3.51
C ASN A 30 1.41 -16.03 -2.69
N GLY A 31 1.13 -17.25 -3.15
CA GLY A 31 1.52 -18.49 -2.48
C GLY A 31 0.75 -18.80 -1.19
N ASN A 32 -0.29 -18.02 -0.85
CA ASN A 32 -1.10 -18.21 0.34
C ASN A 32 -2.33 -19.09 0.04
N LYS A 33 -2.31 -20.35 0.48
CA LYS A 33 -3.45 -21.27 0.29
C LYS A 33 -4.75 -20.85 0.99
N LYS A 34 -4.68 -19.97 2.00
CA LYS A 34 -5.86 -19.42 2.69
C LYS A 34 -6.55 -18.29 1.92
N LEU A 35 -5.99 -17.87 0.81
CA LEU A 35 -6.57 -16.90 -0.12
C LEU A 35 -6.27 -17.34 -1.54
N SER A 36 -7.30 -17.69 -2.29
CA SER A 36 -7.18 -18.21 -3.65
C SER A 36 -8.22 -17.60 -4.58
N PHE A 37 -8.03 -17.80 -5.87
CA PHE A 37 -8.93 -17.31 -6.91
C PHE A 37 -9.22 -18.41 -7.93
N SER A 38 -10.39 -18.34 -8.58
CA SER A 38 -10.83 -19.30 -9.61
C SER A 38 -11.03 -18.68 -10.99
N GLN A 39 -11.02 -17.34 -11.08
CA GLN A 39 -11.26 -16.60 -12.30
C GLN A 39 -10.21 -15.51 -12.51
N ILE A 40 -10.02 -15.15 -13.76
CA ILE A 40 -9.26 -13.96 -14.17
C ILE A 40 -10.12 -13.08 -15.06
N GLU A 41 -9.94 -11.78 -14.95
CA GLU A 41 -10.46 -10.79 -15.89
C GLU A 41 -9.33 -10.37 -16.83
N ILE A 42 -9.54 -10.54 -18.12
CA ILE A 42 -8.66 -10.08 -19.19
C ILE A 42 -9.16 -8.70 -19.59
N ILE A 43 -8.32 -7.70 -19.42
CA ILE A 43 -8.66 -6.30 -19.64
C ILE A 43 -7.82 -5.73 -20.78
N THR A 44 -8.46 -4.95 -21.63
CA THR A 44 -7.81 -4.07 -22.61
C THR A 44 -8.32 -2.64 -22.40
N ARG A 45 -7.81 -1.67 -23.13
CA ARG A 45 -8.36 -0.30 -23.06
C ARG A 45 -9.82 -0.21 -23.52
N HIS A 46 -10.33 -1.21 -24.27
CA HIS A 46 -11.64 -1.18 -24.91
C HIS A 46 -12.58 -2.32 -24.48
N SER A 47 -12.08 -3.32 -23.78
CA SER A 47 -12.88 -4.50 -23.44
C SER A 47 -12.43 -5.15 -22.13
N ARG A 48 -13.37 -5.85 -21.50
CA ARG A 48 -13.15 -6.67 -20.31
C ARG A 48 -13.85 -8.02 -20.50
N LYS A 49 -13.18 -9.10 -20.13
CA LYS A 49 -13.75 -10.46 -20.21
C LYS A 49 -13.28 -11.28 -19.03
N VAL A 50 -14.21 -11.80 -18.25
CA VAL A 50 -13.93 -12.74 -17.15
C VAL A 50 -13.94 -14.16 -17.71
N ILE A 51 -12.98 -14.96 -17.30
CA ILE A 51 -12.87 -16.38 -17.66
C ILE A 51 -12.47 -17.22 -16.45
N ASP A 52 -12.96 -18.45 -16.40
CA ASP A 52 -12.51 -19.44 -15.43
C ASP A 52 -11.09 -19.92 -15.75
N LEU A 53 -10.30 -20.25 -14.73
CA LEU A 53 -8.95 -20.80 -14.89
C LEU A 53 -8.91 -22.03 -15.82
N LYS A 54 -9.92 -22.91 -15.74
CA LYS A 54 -10.03 -24.10 -16.60
C LYS A 54 -10.14 -23.78 -18.10
N ASN A 55 -10.61 -22.57 -18.44
CA ASN A 55 -10.81 -22.13 -19.82
C ASN A 55 -9.60 -21.41 -20.43
N ILE A 56 -8.53 -21.18 -19.67
CA ILE A 56 -7.31 -20.51 -20.18
C ILE A 56 -6.72 -21.27 -21.39
N LYS A 57 -6.78 -22.60 -21.36
CA LYS A 57 -6.28 -23.45 -22.46
C LYS A 57 -6.99 -23.19 -23.80
N LYS A 58 -8.22 -22.65 -23.78
CA LYS A 58 -9.02 -22.32 -24.98
C LYS A 58 -8.66 -20.98 -25.62
N LEU A 59 -7.77 -20.19 -24.99
CA LEU A 59 -7.35 -18.88 -25.51
C LEU A 59 -6.32 -19.04 -26.63
N PRO A 60 -6.23 -18.02 -27.54
CA PRO A 60 -5.16 -17.97 -28.54
C PRO A 60 -3.78 -18.07 -27.88
N LYS A 61 -2.83 -18.73 -28.55
CA LYS A 61 -1.50 -19.09 -28.02
C LYS A 61 -0.79 -17.90 -27.38
N SER A 62 -0.69 -16.77 -28.07
CA SER A 62 0.03 -15.58 -27.58
C SER A 62 -0.59 -14.99 -26.30
N LEU A 63 -1.93 -14.96 -26.22
CA LEU A 63 -2.64 -14.47 -25.03
C LEU A 63 -2.51 -15.46 -23.86
N ARG A 64 -2.60 -16.75 -24.14
CA ARG A 64 -2.39 -17.81 -23.14
C ARG A 64 -1.00 -17.72 -22.52
N GLU A 65 0.06 -17.61 -23.33
CA GLU A 65 1.43 -17.48 -22.83
C GLU A 65 1.64 -16.25 -21.94
N LYS A 66 0.99 -15.14 -22.29
CA LYS A 66 1.00 -13.92 -21.43
C LYS A 66 0.31 -14.20 -20.10
N ILE A 67 -0.87 -14.80 -20.11
CA ILE A 67 -1.63 -15.10 -18.89
C ILE A 67 -0.89 -16.12 -18.02
N ASP A 68 -0.26 -17.14 -18.61
CA ASP A 68 0.52 -18.12 -17.87
C ASP A 68 1.73 -17.47 -17.15
N ARG A 69 2.38 -16.48 -17.79
CA ARG A 69 3.42 -15.66 -17.13
C ARG A 69 2.84 -14.85 -15.95
N ASP A 70 1.70 -14.20 -16.14
CA ASP A 70 1.04 -13.44 -15.09
C ASP A 70 0.66 -14.33 -13.91
N ILE A 71 0.08 -15.50 -14.16
CA ILE A 71 -0.30 -16.49 -13.14
C ILE A 71 0.93 -16.94 -12.34
N LYS A 72 2.05 -17.21 -13.00
CA LYS A 72 3.31 -17.56 -12.31
C LYS A 72 3.74 -16.45 -11.35
N ILE A 73 3.57 -15.17 -11.73
CA ILE A 73 3.89 -14.03 -10.88
C ILE A 73 2.90 -13.94 -9.72
N ILE A 74 1.60 -13.98 -10.01
CA ILE A 74 0.51 -13.84 -9.04
C ILE A 74 0.55 -14.93 -7.96
N THR A 75 0.91 -16.15 -8.34
CA THR A 75 0.94 -17.29 -7.40
C THR A 75 2.25 -17.44 -6.65
N LYS A 76 3.27 -16.65 -7.01
CA LYS A 76 4.58 -16.68 -6.36
C LYS A 76 4.51 -16.06 -4.97
N LYS A 77 5.11 -16.73 -3.98
CA LYS A 77 5.23 -16.22 -2.61
C LYS A 77 6.17 -15.03 -2.55
N ASN A 78 5.71 -13.92 -1.97
CA ASN A 78 6.56 -12.77 -1.66
C ASN A 78 7.49 -13.08 -0.47
N LYS A 79 8.76 -12.68 -0.57
CA LYS A 79 9.71 -12.78 0.54
C LYS A 79 9.41 -11.70 1.58
N ASN A 80 9.47 -12.07 2.86
CA ASN A 80 9.32 -11.15 3.97
C ASN A 80 10.51 -10.18 4.06
N PHE A 81 10.25 -8.95 4.46
CA PHE A 81 11.28 -7.95 4.78
C PHE A 81 10.69 -6.85 5.70
N SER A 82 11.54 -6.05 6.33
CA SER A 82 11.12 -4.92 7.19
C SER A 82 10.12 -5.27 8.28
N ASN A 83 10.20 -6.48 8.85
CA ASN A 83 9.25 -7.04 9.82
C ASN A 83 7.84 -7.29 9.25
N LEU A 84 7.64 -7.16 7.94
CA LEU A 84 6.39 -7.47 7.28
C LEU A 84 6.38 -8.92 6.79
N HIS A 85 5.29 -9.62 7.13
CA HIS A 85 5.08 -11.04 6.81
C HIS A 85 3.99 -11.17 5.76
N PHE A 86 4.34 -11.17 4.49
CA PHE A 86 3.38 -11.11 3.38
C PHE A 86 2.49 -12.35 3.20
N ASN A 87 2.72 -13.42 3.97
CA ASN A 87 1.74 -14.51 4.11
C ASN A 87 0.64 -14.19 5.14
N LYS A 88 0.88 -13.23 6.04
CA LYS A 88 -0.11 -12.67 6.97
C LYS A 88 -0.81 -11.51 6.23
N ILE A 89 -2.00 -11.76 5.71
CA ILE A 89 -2.77 -10.73 5.00
C ILE A 89 -3.90 -10.25 5.93
N PRO A 90 -4.00 -8.93 6.18
CA PRO A 90 -2.99 -7.91 5.92
C PRO A 90 -1.96 -7.80 7.04
N ASN A 91 -0.82 -7.16 6.76
CA ASN A 91 -0.01 -6.48 7.77
C ASN A 91 -0.62 -5.10 8.04
N VAL A 92 -0.42 -4.58 9.24
CA VAL A 92 -0.93 -3.26 9.66
C VAL A 92 0.23 -2.30 9.84
N MET A 93 0.20 -1.20 9.08
CA MET A 93 1.14 -0.09 9.22
C MET A 93 0.45 1.07 9.95
N GLY A 94 0.86 1.31 11.20
CA GLY A 94 0.30 2.39 12.01
C GLY A 94 0.85 3.75 11.62
N ILE A 95 0.00 4.76 11.46
CA ILE A 95 0.38 6.12 11.06
C ILE A 95 0.76 6.95 12.29
N LEU A 96 1.97 7.49 12.30
CA LEU A 96 2.43 8.45 13.29
C LEU A 96 2.86 9.76 12.62
N ASN A 97 1.92 10.69 12.46
CA ASN A 97 2.20 12.02 11.93
C ASN A 97 2.63 12.96 13.06
N LEU A 98 3.80 13.58 12.91
CA LEU A 98 4.39 14.51 13.86
C LEU A 98 4.35 15.96 13.35
N THR A 99 3.21 16.32 12.74
CA THR A 99 2.94 17.69 12.28
C THR A 99 2.30 18.50 13.40
N PRO A 100 2.40 19.85 13.37
CA PRO A 100 1.79 20.72 14.39
C PRO A 100 0.31 20.44 14.65
N ASP A 101 -0.45 20.14 13.59
CA ASP A 101 -1.90 19.89 13.66
C ASP A 101 -2.27 18.51 14.22
N SER A 102 -1.32 17.56 14.25
CA SER A 102 -1.61 16.19 14.67
C SER A 102 -1.77 16.03 16.19
N PHE A 103 -1.39 17.04 16.97
CA PHE A 103 -1.42 17.05 18.43
C PHE A 103 -2.12 18.31 18.99
N SER A 104 -3.10 18.84 18.27
CA SER A 104 -3.80 20.09 18.62
C SER A 104 -4.73 19.96 19.85
N ASP A 105 -5.01 18.76 20.34
CA ASP A 105 -6.00 18.51 21.38
C ASP A 105 -5.45 18.59 22.83
N GLY A 106 -4.36 19.28 23.08
CA GLY A 106 -3.94 19.44 24.46
C GLY A 106 -2.52 19.89 24.73
N GLY A 107 -2.39 21.16 24.99
CA GLY A 107 -1.38 21.72 25.85
C GLY A 107 0.07 21.72 25.35
N LYS A 108 0.71 22.85 25.54
CA LYS A 108 2.11 23.20 25.21
C LYS A 108 3.20 22.30 25.83
N PHE A 109 2.82 21.30 26.61
CA PHE A 109 3.75 20.44 27.34
C PHE A 109 3.81 19.03 26.76
N ASN A 110 4.95 18.69 26.15
CA ASN A 110 5.39 17.31 25.88
C ASN A 110 4.95 16.64 24.56
N LYS A 111 4.82 17.36 23.45
CA LYS A 111 4.56 16.80 22.11
C LYS A 111 5.48 15.60 21.75
N LYS A 112 6.74 15.60 22.22
CA LYS A 112 7.72 14.52 21.93
C LYS A 112 7.50 13.26 22.78
N LYS A 113 7.08 13.40 24.06
CA LYS A 113 6.73 12.23 24.91
C LYS A 113 5.40 11.62 24.46
N ALA A 114 4.42 12.44 24.08
CA ALA A 114 3.14 11.99 23.55
C ALA A 114 3.31 11.22 22.23
N GLY A 115 4.13 11.71 21.29
CA GLY A 115 4.43 11.01 20.04
C GLY A 115 5.13 9.68 20.24
N LEU A 116 6.09 9.61 21.18
CA LEU A 116 6.78 8.36 21.51
C LEU A 116 5.82 7.33 22.15
N LYS A 117 5.01 7.78 23.12
CA LYS A 117 3.97 6.94 23.72
C LYS A 117 3.02 6.42 22.67
N HIS A 118 2.53 7.28 21.79
CA HIS A 118 1.63 6.88 20.72
C HIS A 118 2.26 5.85 19.75
N ALA A 119 3.55 5.98 19.43
CA ALA A 119 4.26 4.96 18.64
C ALA A 119 4.19 3.57 19.31
N PHE A 120 4.44 3.51 20.62
CA PHE A 120 4.37 2.25 21.37
C PHE A 120 2.94 1.74 21.51
N ASP A 121 1.96 2.63 21.70
CA ASP A 121 0.53 2.25 21.78
C ASP A 121 0.07 1.63 20.45
N LEU A 122 0.40 2.25 19.29
CA LEU A 122 0.10 1.68 17.98
C LEU A 122 0.70 0.28 17.81
N PHE A 123 1.95 0.09 18.23
CA PHE A 123 2.61 -1.22 18.18
C PHE A 123 1.94 -2.24 19.10
N LYS A 124 1.62 -1.86 20.34
CA LYS A 124 0.87 -2.67 21.30
C LYS A 124 -0.51 -3.08 20.80
N TYR A 125 -1.19 -2.21 20.06
CA TYR A 125 -2.48 -2.48 19.42
C TYR A 125 -2.40 -3.39 18.20
N GLY A 126 -1.18 -3.79 17.80
CA GLY A 126 -0.96 -4.81 16.78
C GLY A 126 -0.53 -4.28 15.41
N ALA A 127 0.01 -3.07 15.34
CA ALA A 127 0.71 -2.66 14.14
C ALA A 127 1.99 -3.51 13.95
N ASP A 128 2.25 -3.93 12.72
CA ASP A 128 3.46 -4.68 12.35
C ASP A 128 4.66 -3.75 12.11
N ILE A 129 4.38 -2.49 11.76
CA ILE A 129 5.37 -1.42 11.55
C ILE A 129 4.71 -0.06 11.80
N ILE A 130 5.46 0.92 12.31
CA ILE A 130 4.97 2.28 12.53
C ILE A 130 5.58 3.22 11.51
N ASP A 131 4.74 3.94 10.77
CA ASP A 131 5.16 4.88 9.72
C ASP A 131 5.22 6.30 10.26
N VAL A 132 6.44 6.80 10.43
CA VAL A 132 6.74 8.09 11.08
C VAL A 132 6.92 9.17 10.02
N GLY A 133 6.08 10.20 10.04
CA GLY A 133 6.16 11.35 9.14
C GLY A 133 6.27 12.69 9.87
N GLY A 134 7.17 13.55 9.40
CA GLY A 134 7.36 14.91 9.92
C GLY A 134 6.81 16.01 9.01
N GLU A 135 6.55 15.69 7.74
CA GLU A 135 5.93 16.59 6.76
C GLU A 135 4.50 16.13 6.47
N SER A 136 3.58 17.08 6.33
CA SER A 136 2.21 16.75 5.91
C SER A 136 2.18 16.51 4.40
N THR A 137 1.62 15.36 4.00
CA THR A 137 1.36 15.04 2.58
C THR A 137 -0.11 15.19 2.20
N ARG A 138 -0.91 15.84 3.07
CA ARG A 138 -2.34 16.13 2.81
C ARG A 138 -2.47 17.10 1.62
N PRO A 139 -3.57 17.03 0.87
CA PRO A 139 -3.85 18.02 -0.19
C PRO A 139 -3.75 19.45 0.34
N GLY A 140 -3.02 20.31 -0.37
CA GLY A 140 -2.82 21.72 -0.02
C GLY A 140 -1.72 21.98 1.02
N SER A 141 -1.04 20.94 1.53
CA SER A 141 0.07 21.14 2.48
C SER A 141 1.31 21.74 1.80
N ARG A 142 1.97 22.66 2.52
CA ARG A 142 3.22 23.25 2.07
C ARG A 142 4.42 22.36 2.40
N SER A 143 5.43 22.40 1.55
CA SER A 143 6.72 21.77 1.82
C SER A 143 7.44 22.49 2.95
N ILE A 144 8.15 21.73 3.78
CA ILE A 144 9.00 22.24 4.86
C ILE A 144 10.47 21.89 4.61
N SER A 145 11.38 22.59 5.28
CA SER A 145 12.82 22.32 5.16
C SER A 145 13.19 20.95 5.77
N GLU A 146 14.31 20.36 5.30
CA GLU A 146 14.84 19.13 5.93
C GLU A 146 15.16 19.32 7.40
N LYS A 147 15.66 20.52 7.80
CA LYS A 147 15.99 20.85 9.18
C LYS A 147 14.73 20.78 10.06
N GLU A 148 13.64 21.34 9.58
CA GLU A 148 12.37 21.35 10.29
C GLU A 148 11.76 19.95 10.38
N GLU A 149 11.66 19.22 9.26
CA GLU A 149 11.16 17.85 9.22
C GLU A 149 11.96 16.95 10.19
N TRP A 150 13.30 16.99 10.10
CA TRP A 150 14.16 16.22 10.98
C TRP A 150 14.00 16.56 12.46
N SER A 151 13.82 17.85 12.78
CA SER A 151 13.62 18.27 14.17
C SER A 151 12.38 17.67 14.82
N ARG A 152 11.33 17.43 14.02
CA ARG A 152 10.06 16.83 14.46
C ARG A 152 10.20 15.34 14.77
N ILE A 153 10.94 14.58 13.95
CA ILE A 153 10.97 13.11 13.98
C ILE A 153 12.20 12.51 14.65
N LYS A 154 13.35 13.22 14.67
CA LYS A 154 14.65 12.71 15.15
C LYS A 154 14.59 11.98 16.48
N LYS A 155 13.97 12.60 17.50
CA LYS A 155 13.94 12.04 18.87
C LYS A 155 13.17 10.73 18.89
N ILE A 156 12.01 10.68 18.23
CA ILE A 156 11.17 9.49 18.19
C ILE A 156 11.88 8.35 17.45
N ILE A 157 12.47 8.63 16.28
CA ILE A 157 13.24 7.62 15.54
C ILE A 157 14.37 7.07 16.41
N LYS A 158 15.17 7.94 17.06
CA LYS A 158 16.32 7.53 17.90
C LYS A 158 15.90 6.62 19.07
N GLU A 159 14.76 6.91 19.69
CA GLU A 159 14.30 6.20 20.89
C GLU A 159 13.49 4.93 20.55
N ALA A 160 12.67 4.97 19.48
CA ALA A 160 11.75 3.88 19.16
C ALA A 160 12.36 2.83 18.19
N SER A 161 13.26 3.21 17.26
CA SER A 161 13.79 2.28 16.25
C SER A 161 14.53 1.06 16.81
N LYS A 162 15.04 1.16 18.04
CA LYS A 162 15.69 0.06 18.76
C LYS A 162 14.71 -0.94 19.38
N LYS A 163 13.43 -0.55 19.54
CA LYS A 163 12.42 -1.31 20.30
C LYS A 163 11.29 -1.82 19.41
N ILE A 164 10.93 -1.05 18.38
CA ILE A 164 9.83 -1.38 17.47
C ILE A 164 10.25 -1.10 16.02
N PRO A 165 9.71 -1.85 15.03
CA PRO A 165 10.01 -1.60 13.62
C PRO A 165 9.37 -0.28 13.15
N LEU A 166 10.19 0.58 12.53
CA LEU A 166 9.76 1.87 12.00
C LEU A 166 9.91 1.93 10.48
N SER A 167 8.92 2.54 9.84
CA SER A 167 8.96 3.10 8.49
C SER A 167 9.14 4.62 8.58
N LEU A 168 9.71 5.23 7.55
CA LEU A 168 9.91 6.66 7.47
C LEU A 168 9.18 7.24 6.26
N ASP A 169 8.11 8.02 6.52
CA ASP A 169 7.34 8.75 5.52
C ASP A 169 8.06 10.06 5.20
N THR A 170 8.80 10.07 4.11
CA THR A 170 9.52 11.25 3.61
C THR A 170 9.88 11.09 2.14
N ARG A 171 9.97 12.22 1.42
CA ARG A 171 10.40 12.30 0.02
C ARG A 171 11.80 12.89 -0.15
N LYS A 172 12.52 13.19 0.96
CA LYS A 172 13.83 13.88 0.97
C LYS A 172 14.95 12.89 1.28
N ALA A 173 15.89 12.73 0.36
CA ALA A 173 17.02 11.79 0.49
C ALA A 173 17.88 12.04 1.73
N GLY A 174 18.08 13.30 2.11
CA GLY A 174 18.84 13.66 3.31
C GLY A 174 18.17 13.14 4.59
N ILE A 175 16.84 13.20 4.68
CA ILE A 175 16.07 12.65 5.80
C ILE A 175 16.11 11.12 5.78
N MET A 176 15.91 10.49 4.60
CA MET A 176 16.02 9.04 4.44
C MET A 176 17.37 8.51 4.94
N ASN A 177 18.48 9.16 4.54
CA ASN A 177 19.83 8.77 4.96
C ASN A 177 20.02 8.82 6.48
N LYS A 178 19.53 9.89 7.11
CA LYS A 178 19.57 10.03 8.58
C LYS A 178 18.75 8.94 9.27
N GLY A 179 17.55 8.64 8.75
CA GLY A 179 16.67 7.60 9.27
C GLY A 179 17.27 6.20 9.14
N ILE A 180 17.81 5.84 7.97
CA ILE A 180 18.46 4.55 7.71
C ILE A 180 19.61 4.32 8.71
N LYS A 181 20.46 5.34 8.95
CA LYS A 181 21.54 5.27 9.94
C LYS A 181 21.04 5.04 11.37
N LEU A 182 19.82 5.42 11.70
CA LEU A 182 19.19 5.21 13.01
C LEU A 182 18.34 3.92 13.06
N GLY A 183 18.37 3.07 12.03
CA GLY A 183 17.74 1.75 12.05
C GLY A 183 16.33 1.69 11.50
N ILE A 184 15.89 2.70 10.72
CA ILE A 184 14.63 2.63 9.95
C ILE A 184 14.65 1.39 9.05
N LYS A 185 13.54 0.67 9.02
CA LYS A 185 13.40 -0.61 8.29
C LYS A 185 12.82 -0.47 6.90
N LEU A 186 12.04 0.59 6.65
CA LEU A 186 11.33 0.83 5.40
C LEU A 186 11.28 2.33 5.10
N ILE A 187 11.51 2.72 3.87
CA ILE A 187 11.27 4.09 3.39
C ILE A 187 9.91 4.13 2.69
N ASN A 188 9.04 5.04 3.11
CA ASN A 188 7.76 5.28 2.48
C ASN A 188 7.83 6.62 1.72
N ASP A 189 8.04 6.55 0.39
CA ASP A 189 8.16 7.74 -0.45
C ASP A 189 6.89 7.98 -1.25
N VAL A 190 6.06 8.90 -0.76
CA VAL A 190 4.79 9.29 -1.40
C VAL A 190 4.97 9.99 -2.75
N SER A 191 6.19 10.42 -3.09
CA SER A 191 6.51 11.02 -4.40
C SER A 191 6.82 9.97 -5.48
N GLY A 192 6.90 8.70 -5.13
CA GLY A 192 7.28 7.63 -6.05
C GLY A 192 8.69 7.81 -6.60
N LEU A 193 9.63 8.26 -5.79
CA LEU A 193 11.03 8.54 -6.13
C LEU A 193 11.21 9.67 -7.18
N SER A 194 10.31 10.64 -7.21
CA SER A 194 10.38 11.74 -8.21
C SER A 194 10.76 13.10 -7.61
N TYR A 195 10.68 13.24 -6.28
CA TYR A 195 10.94 14.54 -5.63
C TYR A 195 12.43 14.86 -5.49
N ASP A 196 13.23 13.88 -5.02
CA ASP A 196 14.67 14.06 -4.79
C ASP A 196 15.46 13.06 -5.65
N LEU A 197 16.22 13.55 -6.60
CA LEU A 197 16.99 12.72 -7.55
C LEU A 197 18.05 11.84 -6.88
N LYS A 198 18.51 12.20 -5.67
CA LYS A 198 19.46 11.41 -4.88
C LYS A 198 18.85 10.17 -4.22
N THR A 199 17.52 10.09 -4.17
CA THR A 199 16.80 8.99 -3.50
C THR A 199 17.16 7.63 -4.09
N VAL A 200 17.20 7.51 -5.42
CA VAL A 200 17.45 6.22 -6.09
C VAL A 200 18.85 5.68 -5.76
N ASP A 201 19.87 6.53 -5.80
CA ASP A 201 21.25 6.15 -5.48
C ASP A 201 21.40 5.79 -3.99
N LEU A 202 20.74 6.54 -3.12
CA LEU A 202 20.69 6.24 -1.67
C LEU A 202 20.10 4.86 -1.40
N LEU A 203 18.95 4.56 -1.98
CA LEU A 203 18.26 3.27 -1.81
C LEU A 203 19.05 2.10 -2.40
N LYS A 204 19.71 2.32 -3.55
CA LYS A 204 20.63 1.36 -4.16
C LYS A 204 21.80 1.05 -3.25
N LYS A 205 22.52 2.09 -2.79
CA LYS A 205 23.70 1.96 -1.92
C LYS A 205 23.39 1.22 -0.63
N ASN A 206 22.29 1.53 0.03
CA ASN A 206 21.93 0.95 1.32
C ASN A 206 21.11 -0.34 1.17
N LYS A 207 20.71 -0.74 -0.04
CA LYS A 207 19.78 -1.85 -0.30
C LYS A 207 18.51 -1.76 0.55
N SER A 208 18.09 -0.52 0.87
CA SER A 208 16.97 -0.25 1.75
C SER A 208 15.66 -0.69 1.11
N PRO A 209 14.75 -1.34 1.85
CA PRO A 209 13.38 -1.55 1.42
C PRO A 209 12.63 -0.21 1.30
N PHE A 210 11.71 -0.14 0.32
CA PHE A 210 10.96 1.09 0.09
C PHE A 210 9.58 0.86 -0.53
N VAL A 211 8.69 1.84 -0.34
CA VAL A 211 7.38 1.94 -0.97
C VAL A 211 7.49 2.91 -2.15
N ILE A 212 6.89 2.54 -3.26
CA ILE A 212 6.68 3.43 -4.41
C ILE A 212 5.20 3.78 -4.45
N GLN A 213 4.86 5.04 -4.26
CA GLN A 213 3.48 5.49 -4.36
C GLN A 213 3.22 6.18 -5.70
N HIS A 214 2.04 5.93 -6.27
CA HIS A 214 1.54 6.69 -7.41
C HIS A 214 0.80 7.95 -6.94
N SER A 215 1.22 9.10 -7.45
CA SER A 215 0.50 10.37 -7.32
C SER A 215 0.47 11.09 -8.66
N GLN A 216 -0.64 11.76 -8.98
CA GLN A 216 -0.69 12.72 -10.08
C GLN A 216 -0.55 14.13 -9.49
N GLY A 217 0.55 14.83 -9.84
CA GLY A 217 0.89 16.13 -9.26
C GLY A 217 1.58 16.05 -7.89
N THR A 218 1.70 17.20 -7.23
CA THR A 218 2.29 17.37 -5.89
C THR A 218 1.19 17.50 -4.83
N PRO A 219 1.49 17.36 -3.53
CA PRO A 219 0.50 17.62 -2.47
C PRO A 219 -0.23 18.96 -2.61
N GLU A 220 0.46 20.00 -3.11
CA GLU A 220 -0.10 21.34 -3.29
C GLU A 220 -1.17 21.42 -4.39
N ASN A 221 -1.04 20.63 -5.46
CA ASN A 221 -1.89 20.74 -6.65
C ASN A 221 -2.60 19.45 -7.08
N MET A 222 -2.29 18.32 -6.49
CA MET A 222 -2.77 16.98 -6.93
C MET A 222 -4.29 16.84 -7.00
N GLN A 223 -5.06 17.67 -6.28
CA GLN A 223 -6.52 17.62 -6.32
C GLN A 223 -7.13 18.64 -7.31
N LYS A 224 -6.30 19.42 -8.01
CA LYS A 224 -6.77 20.35 -9.03
C LYS A 224 -7.07 19.56 -10.31
N ASN A 225 -8.34 19.13 -10.46
CA ASN A 225 -8.88 18.47 -11.65
C ASN A 225 -8.05 17.25 -12.16
N PRO A 226 -7.87 16.19 -11.34
CA PRO A 226 -7.13 15.02 -11.78
C PRO A 226 -7.85 14.34 -12.95
N LYS A 227 -7.12 14.02 -14.04
CA LYS A 227 -7.67 13.46 -15.27
C LYS A 227 -7.03 12.11 -15.58
N TYR A 228 -7.86 11.11 -15.86
CA TYR A 228 -7.49 9.79 -16.35
C TYR A 228 -8.47 9.38 -17.47
N LYS A 229 -7.96 8.75 -18.51
CA LYS A 229 -8.80 8.02 -19.48
C LYS A 229 -9.25 6.69 -18.90
N ASN A 230 -8.34 6.02 -18.17
CA ASN A 230 -8.60 4.80 -17.40
C ASN A 230 -7.58 4.73 -16.26
N GLU A 231 -7.99 5.21 -15.09
CA GLU A 231 -7.10 5.34 -13.93
C GLU A 231 -6.45 4.02 -13.51
N LEU A 232 -7.19 2.90 -13.60
CA LEU A 232 -6.69 1.59 -13.19
C LEU A 232 -5.52 1.14 -14.09
N LEU A 233 -5.67 1.29 -15.41
CA LEU A 233 -4.65 0.86 -16.37
C LEU A 233 -3.49 1.86 -16.44
N GLU A 234 -3.74 3.15 -16.29
CA GLU A 234 -2.69 4.17 -16.30
C GLU A 234 -1.79 4.07 -15.06
N ILE A 235 -2.37 3.77 -13.89
CA ILE A 235 -1.59 3.54 -12.67
C ILE A 235 -0.80 2.22 -12.79
N TYR A 236 -1.37 1.20 -13.42
CA TYR A 236 -0.64 -0.04 -13.70
C TYR A 236 0.57 0.22 -14.60
N ASP A 237 0.37 0.95 -15.72
CA ASP A 237 1.43 1.33 -16.65
C ASP A 237 2.51 2.15 -15.98
N PHE A 238 2.14 3.12 -15.12
CA PHE A 238 3.08 3.87 -14.30
C PHE A 238 4.02 2.97 -13.50
N PHE A 239 3.47 1.93 -12.83
CA PHE A 239 4.31 1.02 -12.05
C PHE A 239 5.23 0.17 -12.93
N GLU A 240 4.77 -0.32 -14.09
CA GLU A 240 5.64 -1.04 -15.02
C GLU A 240 6.84 -0.17 -15.46
N GLU A 241 6.59 1.08 -15.84
CA GLU A 241 7.62 2.03 -16.26
C GLU A 241 8.54 2.39 -15.09
N LYS A 242 7.98 2.65 -13.91
CA LYS A 242 8.75 2.99 -12.72
C LYS A 242 9.67 1.83 -12.29
N ILE A 243 9.18 0.60 -12.30
CA ILE A 243 9.98 -0.58 -11.99
C ILE A 243 11.09 -0.77 -13.03
N LYS A 244 10.79 -0.61 -14.32
CA LYS A 244 11.80 -0.64 -15.40
C LYS A 244 12.89 0.42 -15.17
N PHE A 245 12.51 1.64 -14.84
CA PHE A 245 13.44 2.73 -14.49
C PHE A 245 14.32 2.35 -13.29
N ILE A 246 13.74 1.86 -12.19
CA ILE A 246 14.47 1.44 -10.98
C ILE A 246 15.49 0.34 -11.32
N ARG A 247 15.11 -0.63 -12.16
CA ARG A 247 16.00 -1.71 -12.62
C ARG A 247 17.14 -1.16 -13.47
N SER A 248 16.90 -0.20 -14.38
CA SER A 248 17.92 0.43 -15.20
C SER A 248 18.94 1.22 -14.35
N LYS A 249 18.54 1.74 -13.18
CA LYS A 249 19.42 2.39 -12.21
C LYS A 249 20.21 1.40 -11.33
N GLY A 250 20.00 0.10 -11.51
CA GLY A 250 20.77 -0.96 -10.84
C GLY A 250 20.20 -1.39 -9.48
N ILE A 251 18.99 -1.03 -9.10
CA ILE A 251 18.28 -1.61 -7.96
C ILE A 251 17.72 -2.97 -8.39
N LYS A 252 18.37 -4.06 -7.99
CA LYS A 252 17.98 -5.44 -8.39
C LYS A 252 17.19 -6.19 -7.33
N HIS A 253 17.23 -5.75 -6.06
CA HIS A 253 16.46 -6.41 -5.00
C HIS A 253 14.95 -6.19 -5.15
N ASN A 254 14.16 -7.07 -4.54
CA ASN A 254 12.69 -7.04 -4.60
C ASN A 254 12.02 -6.55 -3.29
N ASN A 255 12.77 -5.89 -2.42
CA ASN A 255 12.26 -5.30 -1.18
C ASN A 255 11.52 -3.99 -1.51
N ILE A 256 10.53 -4.08 -2.39
CA ILE A 256 9.71 -2.99 -2.90
C ILE A 256 8.26 -3.31 -2.58
N ILE A 257 7.52 -2.29 -2.15
CA ILE A 257 6.07 -2.29 -1.99
C ILE A 257 5.50 -1.25 -2.95
N ILE A 258 4.38 -1.53 -3.58
CA ILE A 258 3.68 -0.57 -4.44
C ILE A 258 2.43 -0.04 -3.73
N ASP A 259 2.22 1.28 -3.78
CA ASP A 259 1.01 1.94 -3.29
C ASP A 259 0.32 2.68 -4.45
N PRO A 260 -0.83 2.22 -4.93
CA PRO A 260 -1.57 2.90 -5.99
C PRO A 260 -2.09 4.30 -5.62
N GLY A 261 -1.91 4.75 -4.39
CA GLY A 261 -2.11 6.13 -3.97
C GLY A 261 -3.57 6.56 -3.97
N VAL A 262 -4.44 5.83 -3.29
CA VAL A 262 -5.84 6.25 -3.07
C VAL A 262 -5.87 7.65 -2.45
N GLY A 263 -6.61 8.59 -3.04
CA GLY A 263 -6.71 9.97 -2.57
C GLY A 263 -5.58 10.91 -3.03
N PHE A 264 -4.59 10.43 -3.78
CA PHE A 264 -3.50 11.23 -4.32
C PHE A 264 -3.71 11.50 -5.83
N GLY A 265 -4.14 12.72 -6.17
CA GLY A 265 -4.46 13.10 -7.54
C GLY A 265 -5.61 12.25 -8.14
N LYS A 266 -6.67 12.02 -7.37
CA LYS A 266 -7.82 11.19 -7.76
C LYS A 266 -9.12 11.72 -7.18
N ASN A 267 -10.17 11.82 -8.01
CA ASN A 267 -11.52 12.14 -7.58
C ASN A 267 -12.24 10.91 -6.97
N LEU A 268 -13.48 11.06 -6.53
CA LEU A 268 -14.26 9.97 -5.92
C LEU A 268 -14.37 8.75 -6.86
N LYS A 269 -14.76 8.96 -8.11
CA LYS A 269 -14.91 7.88 -9.11
C LYS A 269 -13.59 7.12 -9.31
N HIS A 270 -12.49 7.84 -9.49
CA HIS A 270 -11.16 7.24 -9.65
C HIS A 270 -10.77 6.40 -8.44
N ASN A 271 -11.01 6.89 -7.22
CA ASN A 271 -10.69 6.15 -5.99
C ASN A 271 -11.53 4.88 -5.87
N MET A 272 -12.82 4.95 -6.15
CA MET A 272 -13.71 3.78 -6.08
C MET A 272 -13.33 2.69 -7.09
N ASN A 273 -13.06 3.08 -8.34
CA ASN A 273 -12.63 2.14 -9.37
C ASN A 273 -11.26 1.51 -9.05
N LEU A 274 -10.33 2.31 -8.51
CA LEU A 274 -9.02 1.82 -8.08
C LEU A 274 -9.14 0.78 -6.96
N ILE A 275 -9.96 1.05 -5.92
CA ILE A 275 -10.19 0.12 -4.82
C ILE A 275 -10.89 -1.15 -5.32
N ARG A 276 -11.90 -1.04 -6.20
CA ARG A 276 -12.60 -2.20 -6.80
C ARG A 276 -11.67 -3.06 -7.64
N GLY A 277 -10.73 -2.46 -8.37
CA GLY A 277 -9.82 -3.13 -9.29
C GLY A 277 -8.45 -3.47 -8.71
N ILE A 278 -8.23 -3.30 -7.40
CA ILE A 278 -6.90 -3.35 -6.79
C ILE A 278 -6.12 -4.64 -7.06
N SER A 279 -6.82 -5.74 -7.24
CA SER A 279 -6.23 -7.05 -7.50
C SER A 279 -5.46 -7.16 -8.83
N ILE A 280 -5.59 -6.18 -9.75
CA ILE A 280 -4.80 -6.12 -10.99
C ILE A 280 -3.29 -5.99 -10.70
N PHE A 281 -2.92 -5.30 -9.62
CA PHE A 281 -1.53 -5.01 -9.30
C PHE A 281 -0.73 -6.24 -8.83
N HIS A 282 -1.38 -7.37 -8.50
CA HIS A 282 -0.68 -8.60 -8.17
C HIS A 282 0.18 -9.12 -9.32
N THR A 283 -0.17 -8.82 -10.57
CA THR A 283 0.62 -9.17 -11.76
C THR A 283 1.97 -8.46 -11.85
N LEU A 284 2.17 -7.39 -11.09
CA LEU A 284 3.46 -6.70 -10.98
C LEU A 284 4.46 -7.46 -10.10
N GLY A 285 3.99 -8.42 -9.27
CA GLY A 285 4.84 -9.29 -8.46
C GLY A 285 5.39 -8.66 -7.19
N PHE A 286 4.83 -7.53 -6.74
CA PHE A 286 5.21 -6.84 -5.52
C PHE A 286 4.06 -6.79 -4.52
N PRO A 287 4.34 -6.73 -3.20
CA PRO A 287 3.32 -6.48 -2.21
C PRO A 287 2.61 -5.14 -2.46
N ILE A 288 1.31 -5.10 -2.18
CA ILE A 288 0.46 -3.92 -2.34
C ILE A 288 0.21 -3.31 -0.96
N LEU A 289 0.46 -2.00 -0.84
CA LEU A 289 0.07 -1.18 0.30
C LEU A 289 -1.10 -0.29 -0.08
N LEU A 290 -2.05 -0.12 0.82
CA LEU A 290 -3.11 0.89 0.70
C LEU A 290 -3.25 1.72 1.97
N GLY A 291 -3.26 3.03 1.81
CA GLY A 291 -3.68 3.99 2.82
C GLY A 291 -5.11 4.46 2.54
N LEU A 292 -6.09 3.95 3.28
CA LEU A 292 -7.53 4.26 3.10
C LEU A 292 -8.07 5.13 4.25
N SER A 293 -7.34 5.15 5.37
CA SER A 293 -7.79 5.70 6.65
C SER A 293 -8.18 7.17 6.57
N ARG A 294 -9.42 7.45 6.96
CA ARG A 294 -10.00 8.78 7.14
C ARG A 294 -9.99 9.66 5.88
N LYS A 295 -9.82 9.06 4.67
CA LYS A 295 -9.68 9.80 3.41
C LYS A 295 -10.97 10.44 2.93
N LYS A 296 -10.80 11.44 2.03
CA LYS A 296 -11.89 12.28 1.50
C LYS A 296 -13.01 11.46 0.83
N PHE A 297 -12.68 10.34 0.13
CA PHE A 297 -13.70 9.52 -0.51
C PHE A 297 -14.74 8.98 0.48
N ILE A 298 -14.34 8.73 1.75
CA ILE A 298 -15.28 8.32 2.81
C ILE A 298 -16.21 9.48 3.16
N LYS A 299 -15.66 10.70 3.31
CA LYS A 299 -16.48 11.92 3.48
C LYS A 299 -17.49 12.07 2.35
N ASP A 300 -17.01 11.97 1.09
CA ASP A 300 -17.83 12.20 -0.09
C ASP A 300 -19.01 11.19 -0.21
N LEU A 301 -18.87 9.98 0.37
CA LEU A 301 -19.90 8.95 0.39
C LEU A 301 -20.82 9.01 1.63
N SER A 302 -20.25 9.33 2.80
CA SER A 302 -20.98 9.24 4.08
C SER A 302 -21.46 10.58 4.63
N GLY A 303 -21.07 11.70 4.01
CA GLY A 303 -21.36 13.06 4.49
C GLY A 303 -20.55 13.48 5.74
N LYS A 304 -19.67 12.60 6.29
CA LYS A 304 -18.94 12.85 7.52
C LYS A 304 -17.75 13.80 7.33
N ASN A 305 -17.89 15.03 7.80
CA ASN A 305 -16.86 16.08 7.67
C ASN A 305 -15.67 15.84 8.59
N ASP A 306 -15.91 15.49 9.88
CA ASP A 306 -14.83 15.18 10.80
C ASP A 306 -14.12 13.89 10.38
N THR A 307 -12.80 13.92 10.40
CA THR A 307 -11.96 12.78 10.06
C THR A 307 -12.11 11.64 11.08
N LYS A 308 -12.42 11.93 12.33
CA LYS A 308 -12.63 10.95 13.41
C LYS A 308 -13.92 10.14 13.19
N GLU A 309 -14.94 10.74 12.57
CA GLU A 309 -16.22 10.06 12.26
C GLU A 309 -16.14 9.12 11.06
N ARG A 310 -14.99 9.04 10.36
CA ARG A 310 -14.81 8.20 9.18
C ARG A 310 -14.32 6.79 9.49
N LEU A 311 -14.39 6.37 10.75
CA LEU A 311 -13.91 5.05 11.20
C LEU A 311 -14.64 3.90 10.46
N GLY A 312 -15.97 3.91 10.42
CA GLY A 312 -16.76 2.86 9.75
C GLY A 312 -16.37 2.67 8.28
N GLY A 313 -16.26 3.76 7.52
CA GLY A 313 -15.81 3.71 6.11
C GLY A 313 -14.35 3.28 5.96
N THR A 314 -13.51 3.64 6.91
CA THR A 314 -12.11 3.20 6.98
C THR A 314 -12.03 1.68 7.15
N ILE A 315 -12.76 1.11 8.10
CA ILE A 315 -12.79 -0.34 8.37
C ILE A 315 -13.37 -1.09 7.16
N ALA A 316 -14.54 -0.67 6.65
CA ALA A 316 -15.20 -1.30 5.51
C ALA A 316 -14.29 -1.38 4.28
N SER A 317 -13.67 -0.26 3.88
CA SER A 317 -12.77 -0.21 2.73
C SER A 317 -11.48 -1.01 2.95
N SER A 318 -10.97 -1.08 4.19
CA SER A 318 -9.81 -1.87 4.57
C SER A 318 -10.08 -3.37 4.49
N LEU A 319 -11.21 -3.85 5.02
CA LEU A 319 -11.61 -5.25 4.94
C LEU A 319 -11.90 -5.66 3.48
N TYR A 320 -12.58 -4.81 2.71
CA TYR A 320 -12.77 -5.04 1.27
C TYR A 320 -11.45 -5.21 0.52
N SER A 321 -10.47 -4.38 0.82
CA SER A 321 -9.14 -4.46 0.19
C SER A 321 -8.36 -5.69 0.65
N MET A 322 -8.48 -6.08 1.92
CA MET A 322 -7.92 -7.32 2.44
C MET A 322 -8.47 -8.54 1.67
N MET A 323 -9.77 -8.56 1.38
CA MET A 323 -10.40 -9.63 0.58
C MET A 323 -9.81 -9.74 -0.83
N GLN A 324 -9.28 -8.67 -1.40
CA GLN A 324 -8.59 -8.68 -2.69
C GLN A 324 -7.08 -8.95 -2.57
N GLY A 325 -6.59 -9.33 -1.38
CA GLY A 325 -5.21 -9.74 -1.15
C GLY A 325 -4.23 -8.60 -0.92
N VAL A 326 -4.68 -7.38 -0.58
CA VAL A 326 -3.80 -6.28 -0.19
C VAL A 326 -2.98 -6.70 1.03
N GLN A 327 -1.65 -6.58 0.93
CA GLN A 327 -0.74 -7.14 1.92
C GLN A 327 -0.43 -6.18 3.07
N VAL A 328 -0.55 -4.86 2.86
CA VAL A 328 -0.28 -3.84 3.90
C VAL A 328 -1.39 -2.80 3.91
N LEU A 329 -1.97 -2.55 5.09
CA LEU A 329 -2.95 -1.49 5.31
C LEU A 329 -2.34 -0.41 6.20
N ARG A 330 -2.24 0.83 5.68
CA ARG A 330 -1.72 1.99 6.39
C ARG A 330 -2.86 2.76 7.03
N ILE A 331 -2.89 2.87 8.38
CA ILE A 331 -4.06 3.28 9.13
C ILE A 331 -3.72 4.07 10.40
N HIS A 332 -4.62 5.01 10.79
CA HIS A 332 -4.56 5.71 12.08
C HIS A 332 -5.12 4.85 13.22
N ASP A 333 -6.26 4.21 12.98
CA ASP A 333 -7.10 3.51 13.97
C ASP A 333 -6.69 2.02 14.05
N VAL A 334 -5.45 1.78 14.52
CA VAL A 334 -4.84 0.44 14.53
C VAL A 334 -5.62 -0.55 15.38
N ASN A 335 -6.04 -0.13 16.60
CA ASN A 335 -6.76 -0.99 17.53
C ASN A 335 -8.06 -1.51 16.91
N GLU A 336 -8.86 -0.61 16.35
CA GLU A 336 -10.16 -0.89 15.76
C GLU A 336 -10.02 -1.76 14.51
N LEU A 337 -9.01 -1.48 13.65
CA LEU A 337 -8.76 -2.32 12.48
C LEU A 337 -8.29 -3.72 12.87
N THR A 338 -7.35 -3.86 13.80
CA THR A 338 -6.84 -5.18 14.22
C THR A 338 -7.93 -6.04 14.86
N GLN A 339 -8.81 -5.43 15.66
CA GLN A 339 -10.00 -6.08 16.20
C GLN A 339 -10.93 -6.55 15.07
N SER A 340 -11.25 -5.66 14.12
CA SER A 340 -12.12 -5.96 12.98
C SER A 340 -11.54 -7.08 12.11
N ILE A 341 -10.23 -7.09 11.85
CA ILE A 341 -9.55 -8.16 11.10
C ILE A 341 -9.68 -9.50 11.84
N LYS A 342 -9.53 -9.54 13.17
CA LYS A 342 -9.64 -10.77 13.95
C LYS A 342 -11.05 -11.36 13.84
N VAL A 343 -12.08 -10.53 14.03
CA VAL A 343 -13.49 -10.94 13.89
C VAL A 343 -13.77 -11.41 12.47
N PHE A 344 -13.41 -10.61 11.47
CA PHE A 344 -13.65 -10.94 10.07
C PHE A 344 -12.98 -12.26 9.65
N LYS A 345 -11.73 -12.49 10.05
CA LYS A 345 -11.04 -13.76 9.78
C LYS A 345 -11.71 -14.96 10.44
N GLN A 346 -12.33 -14.79 11.58
CA GLN A 346 -13.06 -15.87 12.24
C GLN A 346 -14.35 -16.20 11.49
N LEU A 347 -15.08 -15.19 11.02
CA LEU A 347 -16.27 -15.36 10.18
C LEU A 347 -15.97 -16.06 8.84
N MET A 348 -14.74 -15.91 8.32
CA MET A 348 -14.29 -16.52 7.07
C MET A 348 -13.67 -17.92 7.25
N LYS A 349 -13.74 -18.52 8.45
CA LYS A 349 -13.18 -19.86 8.73
C LYS A 349 -14.13 -21.03 8.43
N SER A 350 -15.28 -20.78 7.84
CA SER A 350 -16.27 -21.82 7.48
C SER A 350 -15.72 -22.91 6.56
#